data_eb17394d5bdd6eb959f2ad760ee84bb2
#
_entry.id   eb17394d5bdd6eb959f2ad760ee84bb2
#
_cell.length_a   1.000
_cell.length_b   1.000
_cell.length_c   1.000
_cell.angle_alpha   90.00
_cell.angle_beta   90.00
_cell.angle_gamma   90.00
#
_symmetry.space_group_name_H-M   'P 1'
#
loop_
_entity.id
_entity.type
_entity.pdbx_description
1 polymer ?
#
loop_
_entity_poly.entity_id
_entity_poly.type
_entity_poly.pdbx_seq_one_letter_code
_entity_poly.pdbx_strand_id
1 'polypeptide(L)'
;SLWIYNDPLGGQPNCPLIVKDGYLYTGFWNSETGDANFVCLTITDEDPAQTKESKCVSWYKTAKGGFYWAGAYVGDGYVLIGTDDGTNLCNSKTSSLLLLDAKTGRLLDRQDNLNGDIRSTIVYDTATDAFYFTSKGGTFYCVQVSGGQTLTNLWSVSLTNGMGGIPMSTCSPVVYNGRAYVGVSGS
;
A
#
# COMPACT_ATOMS: atom_id res chain seq x y z
N SER A 1 -16.09 14.81 16.95
CA SER A 1 -15.53 14.51 15.61
C SER A 1 -16.04 15.57 14.62
N LEU A 2 -15.21 15.95 13.69
CA LEU A 2 -15.54 16.91 12.64
C LEU A 2 -16.40 16.21 11.57
N TRP A 3 -15.93 15.05 11.12
CA TRP A 3 -16.63 14.23 10.13
C TRP A 3 -16.35 12.73 10.34
N ILE A 4 -17.14 11.89 9.69
CA ILE A 4 -17.00 10.43 9.72
C ILE A 4 -17.07 9.90 8.28
N TYR A 5 -16.15 9.03 7.90
CA TYR A 5 -16.23 8.27 6.67
C TYR A 5 -16.59 6.82 6.97
N ASN A 6 -17.57 6.30 6.24
CA ASN A 6 -17.93 4.88 6.25
C ASN A 6 -17.75 4.34 4.83
N ASP A 7 -16.84 3.39 4.66
CA ASP A 7 -16.62 2.78 3.35
C ASP A 7 -17.83 1.93 2.93
N PRO A 8 -18.34 2.07 1.68
CA PRO A 8 -19.51 1.31 1.21
C PRO A 8 -19.31 -0.22 1.22
N LEU A 9 -18.08 -0.70 1.03
CA LEU A 9 -17.75 -2.12 1.14
C LEU A 9 -17.52 -2.55 2.60
N GLY A 10 -17.48 -1.59 3.53
CA GLY A 10 -17.13 -1.84 4.93
C GLY A 10 -15.66 -2.15 5.11
N GLY A 11 -15.35 -2.98 6.11
CA GLY A 11 -13.99 -3.46 6.37
C GLY A 11 -13.29 -2.72 7.51
N GLN A 12 -12.08 -3.18 7.79
CA GLN A 12 -11.23 -2.66 8.86
C GLN A 12 -10.27 -1.62 8.30
N PRO A 13 -10.28 -0.36 8.79
CA PRO A 13 -9.33 0.68 8.40
C PRO A 13 -8.01 0.50 9.16
N ASN A 14 -7.23 -0.50 8.81
CA ASN A 14 -6.00 -0.89 9.52
C ASN A 14 -4.71 -0.54 8.76
N CYS A 15 -4.82 0.21 7.66
CA CYS A 15 -3.67 0.80 6.98
C CYS A 15 -3.21 2.09 7.66
N PRO A 16 -1.92 2.44 7.57
CA PRO A 16 -1.44 3.75 7.97
C PRO A 16 -2.22 4.88 7.29
N LEU A 17 -2.53 5.92 8.06
CA LEU A 17 -3.13 7.16 7.53
C LEU A 17 -2.02 8.06 7.00
N ILE A 18 -2.13 8.51 5.75
CA ILE A 18 -1.20 9.43 5.14
C ILE A 18 -1.94 10.70 4.77
N VAL A 19 -1.43 11.83 5.23
CA VAL A 19 -1.99 13.15 4.91
C VAL A 19 -0.99 13.91 4.06
N LYS A 20 -1.43 14.37 2.89
CA LYS A 20 -0.65 15.22 1.99
C LYS A 20 -1.58 16.16 1.21
N ASP A 21 -1.19 17.43 1.09
CA ASP A 21 -1.83 18.44 0.27
C ASP A 21 -3.36 18.59 0.51
N GLY A 22 -3.79 18.45 1.78
CA GLY A 22 -5.20 18.58 2.16
C GLY A 22 -6.04 17.31 1.94
N TYR A 23 -5.39 16.19 1.60
CA TYR A 23 -6.03 14.89 1.43
C TYR A 23 -5.51 13.85 2.42
N LEU A 24 -6.38 12.90 2.76
CA LEU A 24 -6.08 11.72 3.56
C LEU A 24 -6.22 10.48 2.69
N TYR A 25 -5.24 9.59 2.79
CA TYR A 25 -5.19 8.33 2.05
C TYR A 25 -5.11 7.18 3.05
N THR A 26 -5.95 6.14 2.85
CA THR A 26 -5.91 4.91 3.66
C THR A 26 -6.58 3.76 2.93
N GLY A 27 -6.28 2.54 3.37
CA GLY A 27 -6.86 1.32 2.83
C GLY A 27 -7.72 0.58 3.84
N PHE A 28 -8.63 -0.22 3.33
CA PHE A 28 -9.51 -1.11 4.08
C PHE A 28 -9.23 -2.57 3.75
N TRP A 29 -9.58 -3.44 4.68
CA TRP A 29 -9.49 -4.89 4.51
C TRP A 29 -10.76 -5.57 5.07
N ASN A 30 -11.34 -6.47 4.30
CA ASN A 30 -12.52 -7.25 4.69
C ASN A 30 -12.16 -8.69 5.06
N SER A 31 -11.45 -9.35 4.16
CA SER A 31 -10.96 -10.72 4.34
C SER A 31 -9.89 -11.02 3.30
N GLU A 32 -9.21 -12.15 3.43
CA GLU A 32 -8.16 -12.57 2.48
C GLU A 32 -8.68 -12.66 1.02
N THR A 33 -9.98 -12.87 0.82
CA THR A 33 -10.57 -13.03 -0.52
C THR A 33 -11.64 -11.99 -0.86
N GLY A 34 -12.00 -11.12 0.09
CA GLY A 34 -13.03 -10.09 -0.09
C GLY A 34 -12.47 -8.84 -0.78
N ASP A 35 -13.34 -8.14 -1.48
CA ASP A 35 -12.99 -6.84 -2.03
C ASP A 35 -12.96 -5.77 -0.93
N ALA A 36 -12.00 -4.85 -1.02
CA ALA A 36 -11.96 -3.66 -0.18
C ALA A 36 -11.34 -2.47 -0.92
N ASN A 37 -11.56 -1.26 -0.39
CA ASN A 37 -11.15 -0.02 -1.02
C ASN A 37 -9.88 0.57 -0.41
N PHE A 38 -9.04 1.16 -1.25
CA PHE A 38 -8.12 2.23 -0.90
C PHE A 38 -8.79 3.56 -1.27
N VAL A 39 -8.81 4.51 -0.35
CA VAL A 39 -9.59 5.75 -0.49
C VAL A 39 -8.74 7.00 -0.35
N CYS A 40 -9.19 8.05 -1.01
CA CYS A 40 -8.73 9.42 -0.84
C CYS A 40 -9.90 10.28 -0.36
N LEU A 41 -9.70 11.00 0.73
CA LEU A 41 -10.68 11.89 1.35
C LEU A 41 -10.08 13.29 1.49
N THR A 42 -10.88 14.36 1.36
CA THR A 42 -10.47 15.69 1.81
C THR A 42 -10.42 15.70 3.34
N ILE A 43 -9.48 16.43 3.94
CA ILE A 43 -9.39 16.58 5.41
C ILE A 43 -10.23 17.73 5.94
N THR A 44 -10.79 18.58 5.07
CA THR A 44 -11.59 19.72 5.44
C THR A 44 -12.91 19.30 6.09
N ASP A 45 -13.36 20.08 7.06
CA ASP A 45 -14.73 20.06 7.57
C ASP A 45 -15.57 20.91 6.60
N GLU A 46 -16.45 20.28 5.84
CA GLU A 46 -17.21 20.92 4.77
C GLU A 46 -18.50 21.55 5.28
N ASP A 47 -18.99 21.09 6.45
CA ASP A 47 -20.15 21.66 7.13
C ASP A 47 -19.87 21.84 8.64
N PRO A 48 -19.16 22.89 9.06
CA PRO A 48 -18.81 23.12 10.46
C PRO A 48 -20.01 23.27 11.39
N ALA A 49 -21.20 23.52 10.86
CA ALA A 49 -22.44 23.59 11.64
C ALA A 49 -22.99 22.20 11.99
N GLN A 50 -22.57 21.18 11.28
CA GLN A 50 -22.99 19.80 11.48
C GLN A 50 -21.92 18.99 12.22
N THR A 51 -22.20 18.57 13.44
CA THR A 51 -21.32 17.63 14.15
C THR A 51 -21.48 16.21 13.55
N LYS A 52 -20.37 15.56 13.21
CA LYS A 52 -20.33 14.22 12.61
C LYS A 52 -20.93 14.16 11.19
N GLU A 53 -20.57 15.12 10.34
CA GLU A 53 -20.95 15.03 8.92
C GLU A 53 -20.47 13.71 8.29
N SER A 54 -21.23 13.16 7.36
CA SER A 54 -20.83 12.00 6.56
C SER A 54 -19.90 12.47 5.46
N LYS A 55 -18.62 12.07 5.56
CA LYS A 55 -17.60 12.44 4.58
C LYS A 55 -17.79 11.69 3.28
N CYS A 56 -17.77 12.41 2.17
CA CYS A 56 -17.75 11.83 0.83
C CYS A 56 -16.30 11.48 0.43
N VAL A 57 -16.16 10.36 -0.27
CA VAL A 57 -14.87 9.97 -0.86
C VAL A 57 -14.57 10.85 -2.08
N SER A 58 -13.32 11.32 -2.20
CA SER A 58 -12.85 12.01 -3.42
C SER A 58 -12.67 11.03 -4.56
N TRP A 59 -12.02 9.90 -4.28
CA TRP A 59 -11.92 8.74 -5.15
C TRP A 59 -11.56 7.47 -4.35
N TYR A 60 -11.79 6.32 -4.95
CA TYR A 60 -11.38 5.05 -4.38
C TYR A 60 -10.83 4.09 -5.45
N LYS A 61 -10.07 3.11 -5.00
CA LYS A 61 -9.55 1.99 -5.81
C LYS A 61 -9.87 0.69 -5.12
N THR A 62 -10.67 -0.16 -5.74
CA THR A 62 -10.99 -1.49 -5.21
C THR A 62 -9.94 -2.52 -5.63
N ALA A 63 -9.60 -3.41 -4.72
CA ALA A 63 -8.79 -4.58 -4.98
C ALA A 63 -9.36 -5.80 -4.26
N LYS A 64 -9.23 -6.97 -4.89
CA LYS A 64 -9.53 -8.25 -4.27
C LYS A 64 -8.47 -8.55 -3.18
N GLY A 65 -8.90 -9.02 -2.01
CA GLY A 65 -8.05 -9.13 -0.82
C GLY A 65 -7.84 -7.79 -0.11
N GLY A 66 -8.10 -6.67 -0.80
CA GLY A 66 -8.00 -5.33 -0.24
C GLY A 66 -6.58 -4.90 0.09
N PHE A 67 -6.48 -4.13 1.19
CA PHE A 67 -5.25 -3.48 1.64
C PHE A 67 -5.13 -3.70 3.15
N TYR A 68 -4.22 -4.56 3.57
CA TYR A 68 -4.03 -4.93 4.97
C TYR A 68 -2.67 -4.49 5.48
N TRP A 69 -2.64 -3.56 6.43
CA TRP A 69 -1.43 -2.91 6.96
C TRP A 69 -0.56 -2.20 5.90
N ALA A 70 -0.93 -2.26 4.64
CA ALA A 70 -0.17 -1.68 3.54
C ALA A 70 -0.05 -0.16 3.70
N GLY A 71 1.17 0.32 3.89
CA GLY A 71 1.45 1.75 3.91
C GLY A 71 1.72 2.27 2.50
N ALA A 72 0.91 3.23 2.04
CA ALA A 72 1.13 3.89 0.77
C ALA A 72 2.30 4.87 0.83
N TYR A 73 2.92 5.15 -0.32
CA TYR A 73 3.71 6.35 -0.52
C TYR A 73 2.89 7.35 -1.36
N VAL A 74 2.81 8.59 -0.90
CA VAL A 74 2.14 9.68 -1.63
C VAL A 74 3.20 10.67 -2.09
N GLY A 75 3.48 10.65 -3.38
CA GLY A 75 4.42 11.55 -4.06
C GLY A 75 3.73 12.80 -4.62
N ASP A 76 4.44 13.54 -5.45
CA ASP A 76 3.90 14.71 -6.14
C ASP A 76 3.11 14.25 -7.37
N GLY A 77 1.78 14.20 -7.22
CA GLY A 77 0.85 13.81 -8.26
C GLY A 77 0.59 12.30 -8.39
N TYR A 78 1.20 11.44 -7.59
CA TYR A 78 0.96 10.00 -7.63
C TYR A 78 0.94 9.33 -6.25
N VAL A 79 0.36 8.15 -6.20
CA VAL A 79 0.31 7.27 -5.02
C VAL A 79 0.81 5.90 -5.41
N LEU A 80 1.70 5.32 -4.59
CA LEU A 80 2.09 3.92 -4.64
C LEU A 80 1.42 3.16 -3.50
N ILE A 81 0.77 2.04 -3.80
CA ILE A 81 0.14 1.18 -2.80
C ILE A 81 0.20 -0.30 -3.24
N GLY A 82 0.56 -1.17 -2.31
CA GLY A 82 0.51 -2.62 -2.51
C GLY A 82 -0.84 -3.20 -2.15
N THR A 83 -1.28 -4.24 -2.86
CA THR A 83 -2.50 -4.99 -2.56
C THR A 83 -2.19 -6.30 -1.85
N ASP A 84 -3.19 -6.86 -1.16
CA ASP A 84 -3.19 -8.28 -0.82
C ASP A 84 -3.37 -9.12 -2.09
N ASP A 85 -3.10 -10.41 -1.99
CA ASP A 85 -3.11 -11.32 -3.14
C ASP A 85 -4.51 -11.88 -3.49
N GLY A 86 -5.49 -11.61 -2.63
CA GLY A 86 -6.88 -12.05 -2.82
C GLY A 86 -7.08 -13.56 -2.66
N THR A 87 -6.17 -14.25 -1.97
CA THR A 87 -6.24 -15.70 -1.70
C THR A 87 -5.94 -16.01 -0.24
N ASN A 88 -6.24 -17.25 0.19
CA ASN A 88 -5.87 -17.72 1.53
C ASN A 88 -4.42 -18.26 1.61
N LEU A 89 -3.62 -18.08 0.54
CA LEU A 89 -2.22 -18.48 0.48
C LEU A 89 -1.34 -17.31 0.88
N CYS A 90 -0.18 -17.58 1.46
CA CYS A 90 0.77 -16.52 1.84
C CYS A 90 1.76 -16.16 0.73
N ASN A 91 1.82 -16.92 -0.34
CA ASN A 91 2.82 -16.81 -1.41
C ASN A 91 2.24 -16.98 -2.82
N SER A 92 0.97 -16.73 -3.00
CA SER A 92 0.40 -16.64 -4.36
C SER A 92 1.04 -15.48 -5.12
N LYS A 93 1.06 -15.56 -6.44
CA LYS A 93 1.62 -14.50 -7.28
C LYS A 93 0.51 -13.67 -7.92
N THR A 94 -0.41 -13.15 -7.10
CA THR A 94 -1.58 -12.41 -7.55
C THR A 94 -1.73 -11.02 -6.95
N SER A 95 -0.81 -10.62 -6.05
CA SER A 95 -0.75 -9.24 -5.56
C SER A 95 -0.12 -8.28 -6.58
N SER A 96 -0.38 -7.01 -6.42
CA SER A 96 0.10 -5.95 -7.30
C SER A 96 0.60 -4.75 -6.51
N LEU A 97 1.60 -4.07 -7.06
CA LEU A 97 1.93 -2.70 -6.71
C LEU A 97 1.23 -1.78 -7.71
N LEU A 98 0.40 -0.87 -7.22
CA LEU A 98 -0.36 0.07 -8.02
C LEU A 98 0.27 1.45 -7.97
N LEU A 99 0.45 2.07 -9.14
CA LEU A 99 0.76 3.49 -9.30
C LEU A 99 -0.52 4.20 -9.73
N LEU A 100 -1.04 5.06 -8.86
CA LEU A 100 -2.30 5.77 -9.06
C LEU A 100 -2.04 7.27 -9.19
N ASP A 101 -2.84 7.95 -10.00
CA ASP A 101 -2.92 9.40 -10.01
C ASP A 101 -3.48 9.89 -8.66
N ALA A 102 -2.75 10.76 -7.96
CA ALA A 102 -3.11 11.18 -6.61
C ALA A 102 -4.43 11.99 -6.55
N LYS A 103 -4.77 12.67 -7.65
CA LYS A 103 -5.96 13.53 -7.72
C LYS A 103 -7.22 12.77 -8.09
N THR A 104 -7.11 11.73 -8.92
CA THR A 104 -8.26 11.05 -9.53
C THR A 104 -8.39 9.57 -9.18
N GLY A 105 -7.35 8.95 -8.60
CA GLY A 105 -7.30 7.51 -8.35
C GLY A 105 -7.15 6.66 -9.61
N ARG A 106 -6.97 7.31 -10.78
CA ARG A 106 -6.78 6.59 -12.04
C ARG A 106 -5.48 5.78 -12.01
N LEU A 107 -5.56 4.53 -12.44
CA LEU A 107 -4.38 3.69 -12.59
C LEU A 107 -3.47 4.30 -13.68
N LEU A 108 -2.23 4.60 -13.31
CA LEU A 108 -1.19 5.08 -14.21
C LEU A 108 -0.37 3.90 -14.72
N ASP A 109 0.08 3.05 -13.80
CA ASP A 109 0.83 1.85 -14.10
C ASP A 109 0.70 0.84 -12.96
N ARG A 110 1.12 -0.41 -13.17
CA ARG A 110 1.13 -1.43 -12.12
C ARG A 110 2.20 -2.49 -12.37
N GLN A 111 2.68 -3.07 -11.31
CA GLN A 111 3.50 -4.26 -11.34
C GLN A 111 2.70 -5.43 -10.75
N ASP A 112 2.40 -6.43 -11.57
CA ASP A 112 1.63 -7.61 -11.19
C ASP A 112 2.52 -8.79 -10.80
N ASN A 113 1.88 -9.86 -10.36
CA ASN A 113 2.50 -11.14 -10.02
C ASN A 113 3.54 -11.05 -8.91
N LEU A 114 3.33 -10.17 -7.95
CA LEU A 114 4.17 -10.06 -6.77
C LEU A 114 3.90 -11.24 -5.83
N ASN A 115 4.91 -11.64 -5.07
CA ASN A 115 4.92 -12.86 -4.29
C ASN A 115 4.23 -12.69 -2.93
N GLY A 116 2.91 -12.93 -2.88
CA GLY A 116 2.10 -12.81 -1.67
C GLY A 116 1.72 -11.37 -1.34
N ASP A 117 0.94 -11.20 -0.28
CA ASP A 117 0.40 -9.92 0.15
C ASP A 117 1.47 -8.84 0.35
N ILE A 118 1.19 -7.64 -0.08
CA ILE A 118 2.04 -6.47 0.18
C ILE A 118 1.48 -5.75 1.42
N ARG A 119 2.01 -6.10 2.59
CA ARG A 119 1.56 -5.58 3.90
C ARG A 119 2.55 -4.64 4.57
N SER A 120 3.67 -4.37 3.92
CA SER A 120 4.65 -3.38 4.37
C SER A 120 4.32 -1.99 3.88
N THR A 121 4.82 -0.97 4.57
CA THR A 121 4.85 0.39 4.03
C THR A 121 5.88 0.49 2.91
N ILE A 122 5.53 1.21 1.86
CA ILE A 122 6.43 1.54 0.76
C ILE A 122 7.33 2.69 1.22
N VAL A 123 8.63 2.47 1.24
CA VAL A 123 9.63 3.44 1.70
C VAL A 123 10.39 4.00 0.50
N TYR A 124 10.46 5.31 0.43
CA TYR A 124 11.26 6.02 -0.58
C TYR A 124 12.63 6.39 -0.01
N ASP A 125 13.68 6.12 -0.76
CA ASP A 125 15.03 6.57 -0.46
C ASP A 125 15.49 7.60 -1.50
N THR A 126 15.72 8.81 -1.04
CA THR A 126 16.12 9.93 -1.89
C THR A 126 17.53 9.79 -2.49
N ALA A 127 18.40 9.02 -1.85
CA ALA A 127 19.78 8.83 -2.32
C ALA A 127 19.84 7.90 -3.54
N THR A 128 18.92 6.94 -3.63
CA THR A 128 18.85 5.98 -4.74
C THR A 128 17.73 6.30 -5.73
N ASP A 129 16.86 7.24 -5.41
CA ASP A 129 15.63 7.55 -6.16
C ASP A 129 14.78 6.29 -6.41
N ALA A 130 14.62 5.48 -5.37
CA ALA A 130 13.95 4.19 -5.46
C ALA A 130 13.02 3.93 -4.27
N PHE A 131 12.07 3.04 -4.49
CA PHE A 131 11.08 2.60 -3.52
C PHE A 131 11.34 1.16 -3.10
N TYR A 132 11.16 0.89 -1.82
CA TYR A 132 11.45 -0.39 -1.21
C TYR A 132 10.26 -0.90 -0.42
N PHE A 133 9.94 -2.19 -0.57
CA PHE A 133 8.86 -2.85 0.18
C PHE A 133 9.09 -4.36 0.25
N THR A 134 8.40 -5.02 1.17
CA THR A 134 8.42 -6.47 1.32
C THR A 134 7.07 -7.09 1.00
N SER A 135 7.05 -8.38 0.72
CA SER A 135 5.83 -9.15 0.59
C SER A 135 5.78 -10.31 1.59
N LYS A 136 4.58 -10.71 1.96
CA LYS A 136 4.31 -11.83 2.86
C LYS A 136 4.84 -13.16 2.32
N GLY A 137 4.96 -13.30 1.00
CA GLY A 137 5.63 -14.45 0.36
C GLY A 137 7.15 -14.46 0.48
N GLY A 138 7.76 -13.52 1.21
CA GLY A 138 9.19 -13.52 1.48
C GLY A 138 10.05 -12.92 0.38
N THR A 139 9.59 -11.87 -0.27
CA THR A 139 10.38 -11.15 -1.28
C THR A 139 10.55 -9.70 -0.88
N PHE A 140 11.74 -9.17 -1.07
CA PHE A 140 12.09 -7.76 -0.94
C PHE A 140 12.25 -7.16 -2.33
N TYR A 141 11.60 -6.05 -2.57
CA TYR A 141 11.52 -5.39 -3.88
C TYR A 141 12.15 -4.00 -3.83
N CYS A 142 12.77 -3.64 -4.94
CA CYS A 142 13.21 -2.28 -5.26
C CYS A 142 12.63 -1.88 -6.61
N VAL A 143 11.87 -0.79 -6.61
CA VAL A 143 11.23 -0.26 -7.83
C VAL A 143 11.52 1.23 -7.98
N GLN A 144 11.38 1.74 -9.19
CA GLN A 144 11.50 3.16 -9.49
C GLN A 144 10.24 3.67 -10.18
N VAL A 145 9.89 4.92 -9.90
CA VAL A 145 8.84 5.66 -10.60
C VAL A 145 9.46 6.71 -11.48
N SER A 146 9.25 6.60 -12.78
CA SER A 146 9.75 7.56 -13.77
C SER A 146 8.65 8.53 -14.19
N GLY A 147 8.92 9.84 -14.06
CA GLY A 147 7.99 10.90 -14.44
C GLY A 147 6.63 10.86 -13.74
N GLY A 148 6.50 10.16 -12.61
CA GLY A 148 5.23 9.94 -11.92
C GLY A 148 4.21 9.08 -12.69
N GLN A 149 4.64 8.38 -13.75
CA GLN A 149 3.74 7.70 -14.69
C GLN A 149 4.08 6.23 -14.92
N THR A 150 5.32 5.82 -14.71
CA THR A 150 5.79 4.48 -15.06
C THR A 150 6.52 3.82 -13.90
N LEU A 151 6.18 2.57 -13.63
CA LEU A 151 6.85 1.70 -12.67
C LEU A 151 7.91 0.84 -13.37
N THR A 152 9.10 0.79 -12.79
CA THR A 152 10.16 -0.11 -13.22
C THR A 152 10.63 -0.96 -12.04
N ASN A 153 10.57 -2.27 -12.18
CA ASN A 153 11.23 -3.16 -11.22
C ASN A 153 12.74 -3.11 -11.46
N LEU A 154 13.50 -2.56 -10.51
CA LEU A 154 14.95 -2.52 -10.60
C LEU A 154 15.54 -3.86 -10.23
N TRP A 155 15.09 -4.45 -9.13
CA TRP A 155 15.46 -5.78 -8.67
C TRP A 155 14.50 -6.28 -7.59
N SER A 156 14.54 -7.59 -7.37
CA SER A 156 13.92 -8.23 -6.23
C SER A 156 14.80 -9.36 -5.71
N VAL A 157 14.72 -9.65 -4.44
CA VAL A 157 15.49 -10.72 -3.80
C VAL A 157 14.59 -11.54 -2.89
N SER A 158 14.72 -12.86 -2.96
CA SER A 158 14.05 -13.76 -2.03
C SER A 158 14.73 -13.63 -0.66
N LEU A 159 13.93 -13.35 0.35
CA LEU A 159 14.39 -13.32 1.74
C LEU A 159 14.64 -14.77 2.20
N THR A 160 15.56 -14.93 3.14
CA THR A 160 15.81 -16.21 3.80
C THR A 160 16.19 -15.97 5.25
N ASN A 161 15.67 -16.80 6.12
CA ASN A 161 16.05 -16.80 7.53
C ASN A 161 17.12 -17.86 7.87
N GLY A 162 17.53 -18.65 6.88
CA GLY A 162 18.51 -19.74 7.05
C GLY A 162 17.97 -20.99 7.75
N MET A 163 16.68 -21.02 8.10
CA MET A 163 16.05 -22.11 8.87
C MET A 163 15.11 -22.99 8.03
N GLY A 164 14.91 -22.66 6.77
CA GLY A 164 13.90 -23.29 5.91
C GLY A 164 12.50 -22.72 6.12
N GLY A 165 11.55 -23.15 5.30
CA GLY A 165 10.20 -22.61 5.28
C GLY A 165 10.07 -21.32 4.44
N ILE A 166 8.90 -20.68 4.49
CA ILE A 166 8.64 -19.43 3.80
C ILE A 166 9.01 -18.27 4.74
N PRO A 167 10.04 -17.48 4.43
CA PRO A 167 10.46 -16.36 5.26
C PRO A 167 9.50 -15.17 5.06
N MET A 168 8.33 -15.23 5.66
CA MET A 168 7.33 -14.18 5.52
C MET A 168 7.85 -12.83 6.04
N SER A 169 7.53 -11.77 5.33
CA SER A 169 7.77 -10.40 5.81
C SER A 169 6.55 -9.52 5.57
N THR A 170 6.09 -8.91 6.65
CA THR A 170 5.13 -7.79 6.65
C THR A 170 5.80 -6.53 7.19
N CYS A 171 7.10 -6.59 7.40
CA CYS A 171 7.89 -5.50 7.97
C CYS A 171 8.16 -4.42 6.92
N SER A 172 7.93 -3.18 7.29
CA SER A 172 8.37 -2.04 6.48
C SER A 172 9.89 -1.95 6.53
N PRO A 173 10.57 -1.85 5.38
CA PRO A 173 12.02 -1.74 5.35
C PRO A 173 12.49 -0.38 5.92
N VAL A 174 13.71 -0.35 6.41
CA VAL A 174 14.43 0.89 6.71
C VAL A 174 15.64 0.96 5.80
N VAL A 175 15.80 2.07 5.08
CA VAL A 175 16.95 2.32 4.21
C VAL A 175 17.81 3.40 4.86
N TYR A 176 19.08 3.09 5.08
CA TYR A 176 20.03 4.00 5.72
C TYR A 176 21.48 3.68 5.29
N ASN A 177 22.22 4.73 4.90
CA ASN A 177 23.64 4.63 4.50
C ASN A 177 23.90 3.54 3.44
N GLY A 178 23.07 3.49 2.37
CA GLY A 178 23.21 2.52 1.27
C GLY A 178 22.90 1.08 1.66
N ARG A 179 22.25 0.84 2.79
CA ARG A 179 21.81 -0.46 3.26
C ARG A 179 20.30 -0.47 3.53
N ALA A 180 19.66 -1.58 3.24
CA ALA A 180 18.28 -1.83 3.63
C ALA A 180 18.23 -2.87 4.75
N TYR A 181 17.42 -2.58 5.77
CA TYR A 181 17.17 -3.44 6.92
C TYR A 181 15.74 -3.92 6.85
N VAL A 182 15.57 -5.23 6.92
CA VAL A 182 14.28 -5.91 6.72
C VAL A 182 14.09 -6.96 7.80
N GLY A 183 12.93 -6.95 8.45
CA GLY A 183 12.52 -8.00 9.38
C GLY A 183 11.92 -9.20 8.62
N VAL A 184 12.24 -10.41 9.06
CA VAL A 184 11.73 -11.66 8.50
C VAL A 184 11.24 -12.54 9.64
N SER A 185 10.03 -13.13 9.52
CA SER A 185 9.58 -14.11 10.48
C SER A 185 10.34 -15.41 10.31
N GLY A 186 10.81 -15.99 11.42
CA GLY A 186 11.21 -17.39 11.49
C GLY A 186 9.96 -18.25 11.63
N SER A 187 9.86 -19.32 10.86
CA SER A 187 8.88 -20.39 11.08
C SER A 187 9.49 -21.48 11.93
#